data_1b25e152534ac970beba7832e0ceb5d6
#
_entry.id   1b25e152534ac970beba7832e0ceb5d6
#
_cell.length_a   1.000
_cell.length_b   1.000
_cell.length_c   1.000
_cell.angle_alpha   90.00
_cell.angle_beta   90.00
_cell.angle_gamma   90.00
#
_symmetry.space_group_name_H-M   'P 1'
#
loop_
_entity.id
_entity.type
_entity.pdbx_description
1 polymer ?
#
loop_
_entity_poly.entity_id
_entity_poly.type
_entity_poly.pdbx_seq_one_letter_code
_entity_poly.pdbx_strand_id
1 'polypeptide(L)'
;MVQIYTENQELNFYKDIKDGSTLAISGFNLANTPEFLIKKLYENYKLTGHPRDLFIETDALPASVDRALDAVLKEMYETNDFSLIRGLLIPFMGFSPFLQKITLEDKIPVYGWPIGIASYWFREVASGRPGLLTRIGIGTFLDPDQDSGTLNESARKSNLCKITKLNISGSPLLLYEAPKPDVCFVRVSSSDIMGSLSMEDEPIRGTVINIVQAVKARPNPGTVIAQVKLLDNEKQFAPRMVEVPYPLVDIVVRSPREYHWQAPSFEYDPRACFKINPSNITDSILHDLQNSNVPYIQSIIAKRIALELVSMRKKKGNTILLNLGVGIPALVSSILSRAGYSRDIVTVVESGPWGGIALTGGDFGVSMGAFALSTIPDMFSNYEGGIIDVASLGFLQIDSSGNVNPSYIPNKLTGPGGFSVIAQGSPTSLFAGNFTAGKIELQFKDGKLKVLKDASTLKFVKKVYKIFFSGNEALKYGKTVKYFTERCVFDLTQKGLRIVEVPEGIDIDKDIIEKMEFKPEVSRDIKKMPEIVFGTQEMERRDIEMWATEI
;
A
#
# COMPACT_ATOMS: atom_id res chain seq x y z
N MET A 1 15.93 -30.45 -13.21
CA MET A 1 17.06 -29.98 -12.37
C MET A 1 17.06 -28.46 -12.48
N VAL A 2 17.17 -27.74 -11.38
CA VAL A 2 17.21 -26.27 -11.37
C VAL A 2 18.47 -25.79 -12.07
N GLN A 3 18.34 -24.83 -12.99
CA GLN A 3 19.48 -24.22 -13.65
C GLN A 3 20.01 -23.07 -12.78
N ILE A 4 21.30 -23.01 -12.53
CA ILE A 4 21.93 -22.00 -11.68
C ILE A 4 22.89 -21.15 -12.51
N TYR A 5 22.68 -19.84 -12.47
CA TYR A 5 23.54 -18.83 -13.11
C TYR A 5 24.17 -17.91 -12.07
N THR A 6 25.34 -17.40 -12.39
CA THR A 6 26.00 -16.33 -11.63
C THR A 6 26.01 -15.05 -12.46
N GLU A 7 26.26 -13.93 -11.81
CA GLU A 7 26.25 -12.58 -12.42
C GLU A 7 27.22 -12.41 -13.60
N ASN A 8 28.25 -13.27 -13.67
CA ASN A 8 29.29 -13.22 -14.73
C ASN A 8 28.95 -14.10 -15.94
N GLN A 9 27.88 -14.85 -15.90
CA GLN A 9 27.47 -15.72 -17.00
C GLN A 9 26.48 -15.01 -17.93
N GLU A 10 26.48 -15.41 -19.22
CA GLU A 10 25.45 -14.97 -20.15
C GLU A 10 24.09 -15.60 -19.75
N LEU A 11 23.07 -14.75 -19.53
CA LEU A 11 21.74 -15.18 -19.12
C LEU A 11 20.91 -15.54 -20.35
N ASN A 12 21.22 -16.66 -20.97
CA ASN A 12 20.64 -17.08 -22.25
C ASN A 12 19.14 -17.41 -22.18
N PHE A 13 18.57 -17.61 -21.01
CA PHE A 13 17.16 -17.95 -20.81
C PHE A 13 16.18 -16.83 -21.23
N TYR A 14 16.62 -15.58 -21.38
CA TYR A 14 15.76 -14.52 -21.91
C TYR A 14 15.28 -14.81 -23.34
N LYS A 15 16.04 -15.58 -24.12
CA LYS A 15 15.67 -16.02 -25.47
C LYS A 15 14.46 -16.97 -25.50
N ASP A 16 14.20 -17.64 -24.37
CA ASP A 16 13.11 -18.60 -24.22
C ASP A 16 11.79 -17.92 -23.78
N ILE A 17 11.84 -16.65 -23.38
CA ILE A 17 10.64 -15.85 -23.07
C ILE A 17 10.02 -15.44 -24.40
N LYS A 18 8.82 -15.94 -24.68
CA LYS A 18 8.11 -15.67 -25.93
C LYS A 18 7.57 -14.25 -25.98
N ASP A 19 7.53 -13.68 -27.17
CA ASP A 19 6.80 -12.43 -27.43
C ASP A 19 5.32 -12.59 -27.05
N GLY A 20 4.75 -11.54 -26.47
CA GLY A 20 3.37 -11.56 -26.00
C GLY A 20 3.13 -12.32 -24.68
N SER A 21 4.19 -12.85 -24.04
CA SER A 21 4.06 -13.53 -22.73
C SER A 21 3.55 -12.61 -21.64
N THR A 22 2.90 -13.19 -20.64
CA THR A 22 2.56 -12.52 -19.38
C THR A 22 3.66 -12.78 -18.35
N LEU A 23 4.30 -11.70 -17.89
CA LEU A 23 5.39 -11.73 -16.92
C LEU A 23 4.91 -11.23 -15.56
N ALA A 24 4.91 -12.08 -14.55
CA ALA A 24 4.65 -11.68 -13.17
C ALA A 24 5.96 -11.26 -12.48
N ILE A 25 5.93 -10.12 -11.77
CA ILE A 25 7.11 -9.60 -11.05
C ILE A 25 6.71 -9.35 -9.59
N SER A 26 7.46 -9.97 -8.65
CA SER A 26 7.31 -9.67 -7.22
C SER A 26 7.95 -8.33 -6.87
N GLY A 27 7.49 -7.70 -5.81
CA GLY A 27 8.21 -6.58 -5.21
C GLY A 27 7.33 -5.50 -4.61
N PHE A 28 7.78 -5.00 -3.45
CA PHE A 28 7.18 -3.88 -2.75
C PHE A 28 8.25 -2.78 -2.60
N ASN A 29 8.23 -1.77 -3.45
CA ASN A 29 9.32 -0.82 -3.66
C ASN A 29 10.60 -1.57 -4.06
N LEU A 30 11.64 -1.57 -3.22
CA LEU A 30 12.85 -2.38 -3.44
C LEU A 30 12.84 -3.70 -2.66
N ALA A 31 11.97 -3.85 -1.64
CA ALA A 31 11.85 -5.13 -0.94
C ALA A 31 11.32 -6.22 -1.88
N ASN A 32 11.97 -7.38 -1.92
CA ASN A 32 11.63 -8.52 -2.79
C ASN A 32 11.63 -8.22 -4.30
N THR A 33 12.15 -7.08 -4.73
CA THR A 33 12.16 -6.68 -6.13
C THR A 33 13.35 -7.28 -6.87
N PRO A 34 13.13 -8.07 -7.93
CA PRO A 34 14.19 -8.72 -8.71
C PRO A 34 14.85 -7.74 -9.70
N GLU A 35 15.46 -6.68 -9.16
CA GLU A 35 15.96 -5.54 -9.92
C GLU A 35 17.00 -5.95 -10.99
N PHE A 36 17.88 -6.91 -10.67
CA PHE A 36 18.87 -7.40 -11.63
C PHE A 36 18.23 -8.10 -12.82
N LEU A 37 17.23 -8.94 -12.58
CA LEU A 37 16.50 -9.63 -13.66
C LEU A 37 15.75 -8.64 -14.55
N ILE A 38 15.09 -7.63 -13.96
CA ILE A 38 14.40 -6.58 -14.71
C ILE A 38 15.37 -5.80 -15.61
N LYS A 39 16.52 -5.39 -15.07
CA LYS A 39 17.57 -4.69 -15.81
C LYS A 39 18.09 -5.56 -16.98
N LYS A 40 18.40 -6.82 -16.71
CA LYS A 40 18.95 -7.75 -17.73
C LYS A 40 17.92 -8.09 -18.81
N LEU A 41 16.64 -8.18 -18.48
CA LEU A 41 15.56 -8.32 -19.46
C LEU A 41 15.60 -7.16 -20.47
N TYR A 42 15.68 -5.93 -19.98
CA TYR A 42 15.71 -4.75 -20.83
C TYR A 42 17.01 -4.64 -21.65
N GLU A 43 18.16 -4.97 -21.06
CA GLU A 43 19.42 -5.05 -21.78
C GLU A 43 19.35 -6.07 -22.93
N ASN A 44 18.79 -7.26 -22.69
CA ASN A 44 18.58 -8.27 -23.72
C ASN A 44 17.62 -7.76 -24.82
N TYR A 45 16.50 -7.11 -24.44
CA TYR A 45 15.58 -6.51 -25.40
C TYR A 45 16.28 -5.48 -26.30
N LYS A 46 17.08 -4.57 -25.73
CA LYS A 46 17.85 -3.58 -26.53
C LYS A 46 18.84 -4.22 -27.54
N LEU A 47 19.39 -5.37 -27.19
CA LEU A 47 20.36 -6.08 -28.06
C LEU A 47 19.68 -6.91 -29.15
N THR A 48 18.53 -7.52 -28.84
CA THR A 48 17.93 -8.56 -29.70
C THR A 48 16.59 -8.18 -30.32
N GLY A 49 15.90 -7.16 -29.74
CA GLY A 49 14.50 -6.83 -30.02
C GLY A 49 13.51 -7.82 -29.40
N HIS A 50 13.96 -8.75 -28.55
CA HIS A 50 13.14 -9.79 -27.90
C HIS A 50 13.47 -9.95 -26.41
N PRO A 51 12.48 -10.38 -25.56
CA PRO A 51 11.07 -10.51 -25.89
C PRO A 51 10.43 -9.13 -26.09
N ARG A 52 9.26 -9.12 -26.74
CA ARG A 52 8.43 -7.92 -26.96
C ARG A 52 6.98 -8.19 -26.61
N ASP A 53 6.20 -7.11 -26.53
CA ASP A 53 4.76 -7.17 -26.28
C ASP A 53 4.42 -7.90 -24.96
N LEU A 54 5.23 -7.77 -23.91
CA LEU A 54 4.98 -8.38 -22.62
C LEU A 54 3.78 -7.71 -21.93
N PHE A 55 2.90 -8.50 -21.32
CA PHE A 55 1.97 -8.00 -20.31
C PHE A 55 2.60 -8.21 -18.93
N ILE A 56 2.82 -7.15 -18.19
CA ILE A 56 3.46 -7.23 -16.87
C ILE A 56 2.41 -7.13 -15.77
N GLU A 57 2.44 -8.10 -14.85
CA GLU A 57 1.58 -8.16 -13.66
C GLU A 57 2.43 -8.10 -12.40
N THR A 58 1.98 -7.31 -11.43
CA THR A 58 2.73 -7.13 -10.18
C THR A 58 1.81 -7.27 -8.97
N ASP A 59 2.36 -7.73 -7.85
CA ASP A 59 1.64 -7.80 -6.58
C ASP A 59 1.61 -6.45 -5.84
N ALA A 60 2.61 -5.59 -6.08
CA ALA A 60 2.69 -4.23 -5.57
C ALA A 60 3.45 -3.34 -6.58
N LEU A 61 4.42 -2.54 -6.17
CA LEU A 61 5.28 -1.74 -7.06
C LEU A 61 6.71 -2.29 -7.02
N PRO A 62 7.20 -3.01 -8.03
CA PRO A 62 8.59 -3.46 -8.09
C PRO A 62 9.50 -2.35 -8.66
N ALA A 63 9.51 -1.19 -8.01
CA ALA A 63 10.26 -0.01 -8.44
C ALA A 63 10.51 1.00 -7.32
N SER A 64 11.53 1.80 -7.48
CA SER A 64 11.78 3.07 -6.81
C SER A 64 12.31 4.06 -7.84
N VAL A 65 12.36 5.34 -7.51
CA VAL A 65 12.85 6.39 -8.43
C VAL A 65 14.18 5.99 -9.05
N ASP A 66 14.23 5.98 -10.38
CA ASP A 66 15.40 5.58 -11.20
C ASP A 66 15.95 4.16 -10.93
N ARG A 67 15.14 3.26 -10.34
CA ARG A 67 15.55 1.88 -10.04
C ARG A 67 14.50 0.86 -10.48
N ALA A 68 14.95 -0.37 -10.74
CA ALA A 68 14.13 -1.51 -11.12
C ALA A 68 13.21 -1.17 -12.31
N LEU A 69 11.89 -1.39 -12.20
CA LEU A 69 10.97 -1.13 -13.31
C LEU A 69 10.93 0.36 -13.70
N ASP A 70 11.10 1.31 -12.76
CA ASP A 70 11.08 2.75 -13.10
C ASP A 70 12.26 3.14 -14.01
N ALA A 71 13.44 2.55 -13.81
CA ALA A 71 14.59 2.78 -14.68
C ALA A 71 14.34 2.30 -16.13
N VAL A 72 13.70 1.15 -16.29
CA VAL A 72 13.30 0.63 -17.60
C VAL A 72 12.26 1.54 -18.26
N LEU A 73 11.23 1.91 -17.52
CA LEU A 73 10.17 2.79 -18.01
C LEU A 73 10.68 4.19 -18.37
N LYS A 74 11.70 4.69 -17.66
CA LYS A 74 12.40 5.93 -17.99
C LYS A 74 13.05 5.87 -19.37
N GLU A 75 13.87 4.84 -19.63
CA GLU A 75 14.52 4.67 -20.93
C GLU A 75 13.50 4.49 -22.06
N MET A 76 12.44 3.69 -21.83
CA MET A 76 11.34 3.52 -22.80
C MET A 76 10.64 4.86 -23.11
N TYR A 77 10.41 5.68 -22.08
CA TYR A 77 9.79 6.99 -22.24
C TYR A 77 10.70 7.96 -23.01
N GLU A 78 11.99 8.02 -22.67
CA GLU A 78 12.98 8.89 -23.30
C GLU A 78 13.25 8.52 -24.77
N THR A 79 13.22 7.23 -25.10
CA THR A 79 13.38 6.72 -26.47
C THR A 79 12.06 6.68 -27.25
N ASN A 80 10.93 6.87 -26.58
CA ASN A 80 9.56 6.68 -27.08
C ASN A 80 9.36 5.29 -27.72
N ASP A 81 10.06 4.26 -27.21
CA ASP A 81 9.88 2.86 -27.62
C ASP A 81 9.21 2.05 -26.51
N PHE A 82 7.97 1.67 -26.76
CA PHE A 82 7.15 0.89 -25.82
C PHE A 82 6.96 -0.57 -26.28
N SER A 83 7.71 -1.02 -27.29
CA SER A 83 7.51 -2.36 -27.90
C SER A 83 7.82 -3.52 -26.96
N LEU A 84 8.57 -3.31 -25.88
CA LEU A 84 8.78 -4.34 -24.84
C LEU A 84 7.50 -4.66 -24.09
N ILE A 85 6.66 -3.65 -23.78
CA ILE A 85 5.52 -3.78 -22.87
C ILE A 85 4.22 -3.39 -23.59
N ARG A 86 3.29 -4.34 -23.75
CA ARG A 86 1.95 -4.09 -24.32
C ARG A 86 0.92 -3.60 -23.27
N GLY A 87 1.22 -3.71 -21.97
CA GLY A 87 0.34 -3.26 -20.89
C GLY A 87 0.81 -3.69 -19.52
N LEU A 88 0.25 -3.06 -18.51
CA LEU A 88 0.61 -3.25 -17.10
C LEU A 88 -0.63 -3.46 -16.24
N LEU A 89 -0.57 -4.44 -15.33
CA LEU A 89 -1.43 -4.54 -14.16
C LEU A 89 -0.59 -4.22 -12.93
N ILE A 90 -0.83 -3.05 -12.33
CA ILE A 90 0.02 -2.55 -11.26
C ILE A 90 -0.78 -1.85 -10.15
N PRO A 91 -0.65 -2.29 -8.89
CA PRO A 91 -1.42 -1.75 -7.78
C PRO A 91 -1.04 -0.34 -7.36
N PHE A 92 0.23 0.01 -7.47
CA PHE A 92 0.75 1.28 -6.98
C PHE A 92 1.82 1.86 -7.92
N MET A 93 1.91 3.18 -8.01
CA MET A 93 2.90 3.86 -8.86
C MET A 93 3.46 5.14 -8.21
N GLY A 94 3.20 5.35 -6.92
CA GLY A 94 3.55 6.60 -6.23
C GLY A 94 5.06 6.89 -6.17
N PHE A 95 5.91 5.86 -6.29
CA PHE A 95 7.37 5.97 -6.28
C PHE A 95 8.00 5.68 -7.65
N SER A 96 7.21 5.71 -8.73
CA SER A 96 7.66 5.57 -10.10
C SER A 96 7.17 6.76 -10.95
N PRO A 97 7.94 7.85 -11.05
CA PRO A 97 7.55 9.03 -11.81
C PRO A 97 7.29 8.75 -13.29
N PHE A 98 8.06 7.85 -13.91
CA PHE A 98 7.88 7.52 -15.32
C PHE A 98 6.65 6.68 -15.58
N LEU A 99 6.29 5.76 -14.66
CA LEU A 99 5.03 5.04 -14.76
C LEU A 99 3.82 5.99 -14.68
N GLN A 100 3.86 6.98 -13.78
CA GLN A 100 2.81 8.00 -13.68
C GLN A 100 2.68 8.78 -15.00
N LYS A 101 3.80 9.24 -15.59
CA LYS A 101 3.81 9.95 -16.89
C LYS A 101 3.24 9.09 -18.01
N ILE A 102 3.73 7.86 -18.15
CA ILE A 102 3.28 6.89 -19.17
C ILE A 102 1.77 6.65 -19.06
N THR A 103 1.25 6.53 -17.84
CA THR A 103 -0.18 6.30 -17.58
C THR A 103 -1.00 7.54 -17.91
N LEU A 104 -0.58 8.73 -17.45
CA LEU A 104 -1.30 10.00 -17.68
C LEU A 104 -1.27 10.43 -19.14
N GLU A 105 -0.20 10.13 -19.86
CA GLU A 105 -0.04 10.41 -21.30
C GLU A 105 -0.61 9.30 -22.20
N ASP A 106 -1.23 8.27 -21.62
CA ASP A 106 -1.90 7.17 -22.33
C ASP A 106 -0.99 6.41 -23.32
N LYS A 107 0.29 6.18 -22.95
CA LYS A 107 1.27 5.54 -23.83
C LYS A 107 1.03 4.04 -24.00
N ILE A 108 0.65 3.34 -22.95
CA ILE A 108 0.31 1.91 -22.92
C ILE A 108 -0.88 1.68 -21.99
N PRO A 109 -1.64 0.57 -22.16
CA PRO A 109 -2.70 0.17 -21.25
C PRO A 109 -2.20 -0.05 -19.82
N VAL A 110 -2.80 0.65 -18.81
CA VAL A 110 -2.46 0.47 -17.40
C VAL A 110 -3.71 0.21 -16.57
N TYR A 111 -3.72 -0.92 -15.88
CA TYR A 111 -4.78 -1.34 -14.95
C TYR A 111 -4.28 -1.18 -13.51
N GLY A 112 -5.14 -0.67 -12.63
CA GLY A 112 -4.84 -0.45 -11.22
C GLY A 112 -5.73 -1.28 -10.32
N TRP A 113 -5.34 -2.52 -10.01
CA TRP A 113 -6.01 -3.29 -8.98
C TRP A 113 -5.33 -3.05 -7.63
N PRO A 114 -6.09 -2.98 -6.52
CA PRO A 114 -5.48 -2.88 -5.19
C PRO A 114 -4.53 -4.04 -4.89
N ILE A 115 -3.50 -3.79 -4.07
CA ILE A 115 -2.49 -4.79 -3.67
C ILE A 115 -3.15 -6.09 -3.18
N GLY A 116 -4.17 -5.98 -2.31
CA GLY A 116 -4.89 -7.17 -1.84
C GLY A 116 -5.57 -7.94 -2.96
N ILE A 117 -6.19 -7.24 -3.91
CA ILE A 117 -6.83 -7.88 -5.06
C ILE A 117 -5.80 -8.58 -5.95
N ALA A 118 -4.71 -7.89 -6.31
CA ALA A 118 -3.65 -8.46 -7.15
C ALA A 118 -2.97 -9.67 -6.48
N SER A 119 -2.66 -9.56 -5.19
CA SER A 119 -2.02 -10.66 -4.44
C SER A 119 -2.94 -11.88 -4.26
N TYR A 120 -4.23 -11.66 -3.98
CA TYR A 120 -5.21 -12.74 -3.95
C TYR A 120 -5.42 -13.39 -5.31
N TRP A 121 -5.46 -12.58 -6.37
CA TRP A 121 -5.63 -13.07 -7.72
C TRP A 121 -4.58 -14.13 -8.06
N PHE A 122 -3.30 -13.91 -7.74
CA PHE A 122 -2.26 -14.93 -7.90
C PHE A 122 -2.57 -16.22 -7.13
N ARG A 123 -3.09 -16.12 -5.90
CA ARG A 123 -3.47 -17.28 -5.09
C ARG A 123 -4.63 -18.06 -5.73
N GLU A 124 -5.63 -17.37 -6.27
CA GLU A 124 -6.79 -17.99 -6.90
C GLU A 124 -6.39 -18.70 -8.21
N VAL A 125 -5.59 -18.04 -9.05
CA VAL A 125 -5.06 -18.64 -10.29
C VAL A 125 -4.14 -19.84 -9.99
N ALA A 126 -3.33 -19.76 -8.95
CA ALA A 126 -2.53 -20.88 -8.45
C ALA A 126 -3.38 -22.11 -8.10
N SER A 127 -4.60 -21.89 -7.64
CA SER A 127 -5.59 -22.93 -7.31
C SER A 127 -6.42 -23.39 -8.53
N GLY A 128 -6.11 -22.91 -9.74
CA GLY A 128 -6.82 -23.26 -10.98
C GLY A 128 -8.17 -22.56 -11.15
N ARG A 129 -8.43 -21.49 -10.39
CA ARG A 129 -9.64 -20.68 -10.54
C ARG A 129 -9.49 -19.65 -11.66
N PRO A 130 -10.59 -19.21 -12.31
CA PRO A 130 -10.50 -18.25 -13.41
C PRO A 130 -10.09 -16.84 -12.94
N GLY A 131 -10.21 -16.54 -11.65
CA GLY A 131 -9.92 -15.23 -11.08
C GLY A 131 -10.36 -15.13 -9.63
N LEU A 132 -10.29 -13.92 -9.09
CA LEU A 132 -10.69 -13.61 -7.72
C LEU A 132 -12.15 -13.14 -7.66
N LEU A 133 -12.94 -13.77 -6.80
CA LEU A 133 -14.32 -13.36 -6.51
C LEU A 133 -14.39 -12.72 -5.11
N THR A 134 -14.79 -11.44 -5.03
CA THR A 134 -14.89 -10.69 -3.78
C THR A 134 -15.93 -9.56 -3.86
N ARG A 135 -16.35 -9.04 -2.71
CA ARG A 135 -17.18 -7.83 -2.61
C ARG A 135 -16.36 -6.53 -2.71
N ILE A 136 -15.05 -6.62 -2.54
CA ILE A 136 -14.17 -5.45 -2.57
C ILE A 136 -14.20 -4.78 -3.93
N GLY A 137 -14.35 -3.47 -3.94
CA GLY A 137 -14.42 -2.66 -5.15
C GLY A 137 -15.83 -2.20 -5.55
N ILE A 138 -16.88 -2.80 -5.01
CA ILE A 138 -18.27 -2.38 -5.28
C ILE A 138 -18.45 -0.90 -4.91
N GLY A 139 -19.04 -0.12 -5.83
CA GLY A 139 -19.26 1.31 -5.66
C GLY A 139 -17.99 2.17 -5.77
N THR A 140 -16.85 1.59 -6.13
CA THR A 140 -15.58 2.31 -6.35
C THR A 140 -15.21 2.32 -7.84
N PHE A 141 -14.06 2.92 -8.19
CA PHE A 141 -13.54 2.92 -9.56
C PHE A 141 -13.28 1.49 -10.13
N LEU A 142 -13.26 0.48 -9.27
CA LEU A 142 -13.14 -0.93 -9.67
C LEU A 142 -14.46 -1.51 -10.18
N ASP A 143 -15.59 -0.95 -9.74
CA ASP A 143 -16.91 -1.40 -10.16
C ASP A 143 -17.08 -1.21 -11.68
N PRO A 144 -17.57 -2.22 -12.43
CA PRO A 144 -17.89 -2.09 -13.85
C PRO A 144 -18.84 -0.92 -14.18
N ASP A 145 -19.67 -0.52 -13.24
CA ASP A 145 -20.55 0.66 -13.39
C ASP A 145 -19.77 2.01 -13.30
N GLN A 146 -18.46 1.96 -13.06
CA GLN A 146 -17.53 3.09 -12.99
C GLN A 146 -16.40 2.94 -14.03
N ASP A 147 -15.17 2.60 -13.60
CA ASP A 147 -13.99 2.55 -14.47
C ASP A 147 -13.45 1.13 -14.70
N SER A 148 -14.03 0.08 -14.10
CA SER A 148 -13.54 -1.31 -14.20
C SER A 148 -12.04 -1.48 -13.87
N GLY A 149 -11.50 -0.68 -12.95
CA GLY A 149 -10.09 -0.74 -12.57
C GLY A 149 -9.10 -0.24 -13.63
N THR A 150 -9.57 0.43 -14.70
CA THR A 150 -8.71 1.04 -15.73
C THR A 150 -8.18 2.39 -15.26
N LEU A 151 -6.90 2.67 -15.54
CA LEU A 151 -6.28 3.94 -15.15
C LEU A 151 -6.14 4.92 -16.32
N ASN A 152 -6.27 4.44 -17.56
CA ASN A 152 -6.20 5.27 -18.76
C ASN A 152 -7.11 4.73 -19.88
N GLU A 153 -7.21 5.47 -20.98
CA GLU A 153 -8.12 5.17 -22.09
C GLU A 153 -7.66 3.92 -22.88
N SER A 154 -6.36 3.73 -23.06
CA SER A 154 -5.80 2.55 -23.71
C SER A 154 -6.16 1.27 -22.97
N ALA A 155 -6.15 1.28 -21.62
CA ALA A 155 -6.59 0.14 -20.81
C ALA A 155 -8.08 -0.14 -21.00
N ARG A 156 -8.90 0.91 -21.10
CA ARG A 156 -10.35 0.79 -21.32
C ARG A 156 -10.67 0.12 -22.65
N LYS A 157 -9.83 0.34 -23.66
CA LYS A 157 -9.99 -0.23 -25.02
C LYS A 157 -9.38 -1.63 -25.17
N SER A 158 -8.34 -1.98 -24.42
CA SER A 158 -7.53 -3.18 -24.67
C SER A 158 -8.12 -4.47 -24.09
N ASN A 159 -8.99 -4.40 -23.08
CA ASN A 159 -9.63 -5.55 -22.41
C ASN A 159 -8.66 -6.67 -21.94
N LEU A 160 -7.41 -6.32 -21.58
CA LEU A 160 -6.43 -7.30 -21.09
C LEU A 160 -6.80 -7.80 -19.68
N CYS A 161 -7.34 -6.92 -18.82
CA CYS A 161 -7.96 -7.31 -17.56
C CYS A 161 -9.45 -7.01 -17.60
N LYS A 162 -10.23 -7.82 -16.88
CA LYS A 162 -11.68 -7.69 -16.84
C LYS A 162 -12.18 -7.77 -15.40
N ILE A 163 -13.17 -6.94 -15.08
CA ILE A 163 -13.93 -7.05 -13.83
C ILE A 163 -15.39 -7.28 -14.21
N THR A 164 -15.97 -8.38 -13.73
CA THR A 164 -17.36 -8.74 -14.00
C THR A 164 -18.17 -8.65 -12.71
N LYS A 165 -19.28 -7.91 -12.73
CA LYS A 165 -20.20 -7.82 -11.60
C LYS A 165 -21.19 -8.97 -11.65
N LEU A 166 -21.22 -9.77 -10.60
CA LEU A 166 -22.08 -10.95 -10.45
C LEU A 166 -23.03 -10.74 -9.25
N ASN A 167 -24.19 -11.38 -9.31
CA ASN A 167 -25.09 -11.46 -8.15
C ASN A 167 -25.15 -12.92 -7.70
N ILE A 168 -24.64 -13.21 -6.51
CA ILE A 168 -24.67 -14.55 -5.94
C ILE A 168 -25.49 -14.51 -4.65
N SER A 169 -26.58 -15.29 -4.62
CA SER A 169 -27.49 -15.36 -3.46
C SER A 169 -27.98 -13.98 -3.00
N GLY A 170 -28.26 -13.06 -3.95
CA GLY A 170 -28.75 -11.72 -3.67
C GLY A 170 -27.68 -10.71 -3.25
N SER A 171 -26.41 -11.10 -3.20
CA SER A 171 -25.27 -10.24 -2.88
C SER A 171 -24.44 -9.92 -4.13
N PRO A 172 -24.15 -8.64 -4.41
CA PRO A 172 -23.27 -8.27 -5.51
C PRO A 172 -21.81 -8.62 -5.16
N LEU A 173 -21.11 -9.22 -6.12
CA LEU A 173 -19.69 -9.57 -6.05
C LEU A 173 -19.00 -9.15 -7.36
N LEU A 174 -17.70 -8.95 -7.31
CA LEU A 174 -16.85 -8.67 -8.47
C LEU A 174 -15.93 -9.87 -8.71
N LEU A 175 -15.91 -10.35 -9.96
CA LEU A 175 -14.94 -11.32 -10.45
C LEU A 175 -13.83 -10.57 -11.20
N TYR A 176 -12.60 -10.68 -10.70
CA TYR A 176 -11.40 -10.09 -11.27
C TYR A 176 -10.66 -11.13 -12.11
N GLU A 177 -10.48 -10.84 -13.39
CA GLU A 177 -9.86 -11.74 -14.36
C GLU A 177 -8.72 -11.03 -15.10
N ALA A 178 -7.55 -11.69 -15.18
CA ALA A 178 -6.37 -11.25 -15.94
C ALA A 178 -5.71 -12.46 -16.62
N PRO A 179 -4.81 -12.28 -17.59
CA PRO A 179 -4.05 -13.37 -18.18
C PRO A 179 -3.25 -14.14 -17.13
N LYS A 180 -3.24 -15.48 -17.20
CA LYS A 180 -2.38 -16.29 -16.34
C LYS A 180 -0.91 -16.03 -16.70
N PRO A 181 0.00 -15.83 -15.73
CA PRO A 181 1.41 -15.58 -16.02
C PRO A 181 2.11 -16.82 -16.62
N ASP A 182 2.90 -16.57 -17.67
CA ASP A 182 3.75 -17.56 -18.36
C ASP A 182 5.13 -17.65 -17.74
N VAL A 183 5.62 -16.53 -17.18
CA VAL A 183 6.94 -16.39 -16.57
C VAL A 183 6.82 -15.57 -15.31
N CYS A 184 7.65 -15.82 -14.30
CA CYS A 184 7.80 -14.87 -13.22
C CYS A 184 9.28 -14.59 -12.91
N PHE A 185 9.50 -13.35 -12.44
CA PHE A 185 10.71 -12.91 -11.77
C PHE A 185 10.40 -12.69 -10.29
N VAL A 186 11.07 -13.42 -9.43
CA VAL A 186 10.96 -13.27 -7.98
C VAL A 186 12.35 -13.05 -7.37
N ARG A 187 12.39 -12.29 -6.26
CA ARG A 187 13.63 -12.13 -5.48
C ARG A 187 13.46 -12.74 -4.10
N VAL A 188 14.49 -13.45 -3.67
CA VAL A 188 14.65 -14.03 -2.35
C VAL A 188 16.09 -13.87 -1.87
N SER A 189 16.38 -14.22 -0.63
CA SER A 189 17.72 -14.02 -0.03
C SER A 189 18.74 -15.02 -0.56
N SER A 190 18.39 -16.31 -0.56
CA SER A 190 19.33 -17.37 -0.86
C SER A 190 18.67 -18.59 -1.52
N SER A 191 19.51 -19.44 -2.12
CA SER A 191 19.15 -20.75 -2.65
C SER A 191 20.06 -21.81 -2.08
N ASP A 192 19.53 -22.98 -1.72
CA ASP A 192 20.30 -24.15 -1.30
C ASP A 192 20.83 -24.98 -2.48
N ILE A 193 21.60 -26.03 -2.18
CA ILE A 193 22.20 -26.93 -3.18
C ILE A 193 21.17 -27.61 -4.09
N MET A 194 19.91 -27.75 -3.66
CA MET A 194 18.83 -28.32 -4.47
C MET A 194 18.13 -27.27 -5.34
N GLY A 195 18.30 -25.98 -5.05
CA GLY A 195 17.59 -24.87 -5.67
C GLY A 195 16.33 -24.44 -4.90
N SER A 196 16.14 -24.90 -3.64
CA SER A 196 15.09 -24.36 -2.78
C SER A 196 15.45 -22.96 -2.31
N LEU A 197 14.44 -22.10 -2.16
CA LEU A 197 14.62 -20.67 -1.91
C LEU A 197 14.25 -20.29 -0.47
N SER A 198 15.01 -19.37 0.11
CA SER A 198 14.81 -18.84 1.47
C SER A 198 14.81 -17.30 1.48
N MET A 199 14.11 -16.70 2.45
CA MET A 199 13.88 -15.26 2.55
C MET A 199 14.43 -14.65 3.86
N GLU A 200 15.47 -15.21 4.42
CA GLU A 200 15.99 -14.85 5.74
C GLU A 200 16.53 -13.42 5.89
N ASP A 201 16.87 -12.76 4.78
CA ASP A 201 17.33 -11.37 4.75
C ASP A 201 16.29 -10.40 4.15
N GLU A 202 15.14 -10.92 3.71
CA GLU A 202 14.10 -10.07 3.17
C GLU A 202 13.27 -9.43 4.29
N PRO A 203 12.91 -8.14 4.18
CA PRO A 203 12.15 -7.44 5.22
C PRO A 203 10.65 -7.79 5.19
N ILE A 204 10.20 -8.43 4.11
CA ILE A 204 8.82 -8.90 3.91
C ILE A 204 8.82 -10.25 3.19
N ARG A 205 7.71 -10.98 3.27
CA ARG A 205 7.53 -12.22 2.50
C ARG A 205 6.89 -11.99 1.13
N GLY A 206 6.21 -10.86 0.94
CA GLY A 206 5.55 -10.52 -0.32
C GLY A 206 4.49 -11.54 -0.73
N THR A 207 4.33 -11.70 -2.04
CA THR A 207 3.43 -12.69 -2.68
C THR A 207 4.23 -13.78 -3.40
N VAL A 208 5.52 -13.92 -3.10
CA VAL A 208 6.50 -14.74 -3.85
C VAL A 208 5.98 -16.15 -4.12
N ILE A 209 5.58 -16.89 -3.08
CA ILE A 209 5.12 -18.28 -3.26
C ILE A 209 3.85 -18.36 -4.13
N ASN A 210 2.92 -17.42 -4.01
CA ASN A 210 1.67 -17.44 -4.77
C ASN A 210 1.90 -17.08 -6.26
N ILE A 211 2.82 -16.18 -6.56
CA ILE A 211 3.26 -15.87 -7.93
C ILE A 211 3.88 -17.12 -8.57
N VAL A 212 4.80 -17.78 -7.87
CA VAL A 212 5.44 -19.03 -8.32
C VAL A 212 4.39 -20.12 -8.60
N GLN A 213 3.46 -20.31 -7.68
CA GLN A 213 2.38 -21.30 -7.83
C GLN A 213 1.44 -20.96 -9.00
N ALA A 214 1.10 -19.69 -9.21
CA ALA A 214 0.27 -19.25 -10.34
C ALA A 214 0.94 -19.57 -11.67
N VAL A 215 2.24 -19.30 -11.81
CA VAL A 215 3.03 -19.68 -13.00
C VAL A 215 3.04 -21.20 -13.21
N LYS A 216 3.21 -21.98 -12.14
CA LYS A 216 3.27 -23.46 -12.23
C LYS A 216 1.91 -24.15 -12.37
N ALA A 217 0.80 -23.44 -12.22
CA ALA A 217 -0.54 -24.01 -12.31
C ALA A 217 -0.80 -24.65 -13.68
N ARG A 218 -1.43 -25.84 -13.67
CA ARG A 218 -1.81 -26.59 -14.88
C ARG A 218 -3.04 -25.94 -15.56
N PRO A 219 -3.29 -26.19 -16.90
CA PRO A 219 -2.58 -27.15 -17.73
C PRO A 219 -1.24 -26.68 -18.32
N ASN A 220 -0.97 -25.38 -18.39
CA ASN A 220 0.21 -24.82 -19.05
C ASN A 220 1.18 -24.21 -18.02
N PRO A 221 2.06 -25.02 -17.41
CA PRO A 221 3.04 -24.49 -16.44
C PRO A 221 4.08 -23.62 -17.15
N GLY A 222 4.34 -22.47 -16.56
CA GLY A 222 5.33 -21.50 -17.04
C GLY A 222 6.70 -21.66 -16.39
N THR A 223 7.55 -20.65 -16.56
CA THR A 223 8.94 -20.63 -16.11
C THR A 223 9.13 -19.72 -14.88
N VAL A 224 9.71 -20.26 -13.82
CA VAL A 224 10.04 -19.55 -12.58
C VAL A 224 11.52 -19.21 -12.55
N ILE A 225 11.84 -17.92 -12.50
CA ILE A 225 13.21 -17.37 -12.47
C ILE A 225 13.38 -16.59 -11.17
N ALA A 226 14.30 -17.05 -10.31
CA ALA A 226 14.56 -16.46 -9.02
C ALA A 226 15.91 -15.74 -8.97
N GLN A 227 15.89 -14.49 -8.50
CA GLN A 227 17.09 -13.73 -8.15
C GLN A 227 17.45 -14.02 -6.69
N VAL A 228 18.70 -14.38 -6.44
CA VAL A 228 19.25 -14.62 -5.10
C VAL A 228 20.52 -13.83 -4.85
N LYS A 229 20.78 -13.50 -3.57
CA LYS A 229 22.03 -12.88 -3.12
C LYS A 229 23.10 -13.94 -2.83
N LEU A 230 22.69 -15.07 -2.29
CA LEU A 230 23.60 -16.14 -1.81
C LEU A 230 23.20 -17.50 -2.40
N LEU A 231 24.24 -18.31 -2.68
CA LEU A 231 24.09 -19.73 -3.03
C LEU A 231 24.76 -20.56 -1.92
N ASP A 232 23.99 -21.41 -1.25
CA ASP A 232 24.55 -22.45 -0.35
C ASP A 232 24.77 -23.72 -1.17
N ASN A 233 26.01 -23.97 -1.56
CA ASN A 233 26.37 -25.11 -2.38
C ASN A 233 26.71 -26.36 -1.56
N GLU A 234 26.60 -26.30 -0.22
CA GLU A 234 27.07 -27.37 0.66
C GLU A 234 25.92 -28.18 1.24
N LYS A 235 24.79 -27.56 1.54
CA LYS A 235 23.68 -28.22 2.26
C LYS A 235 22.31 -27.78 1.80
N GLN A 236 21.30 -28.55 2.16
CA GLN A 236 19.90 -28.21 2.06
C GLN A 236 19.46 -27.33 3.24
N PHE A 237 18.51 -26.44 3.00
CA PHE A 237 17.89 -25.67 4.07
C PHE A 237 17.03 -26.55 4.99
N ALA A 238 16.92 -26.15 6.25
CA ALA A 238 15.92 -26.72 7.14
C ALA A 238 14.51 -26.45 6.55
N PRO A 239 13.57 -27.40 6.62
CA PRO A 239 12.28 -27.30 5.94
C PRO A 239 11.48 -26.03 6.28
N ARG A 240 11.63 -25.49 7.49
CA ARG A 240 10.96 -24.26 7.90
C ARG A 240 11.56 -22.98 7.31
N MET A 241 12.76 -23.04 6.76
CA MET A 241 13.43 -21.91 6.08
C MET A 241 13.05 -21.84 4.60
N VAL A 242 12.51 -22.91 4.03
CA VAL A 242 12.16 -22.99 2.63
C VAL A 242 10.86 -22.20 2.38
N GLU A 243 10.95 -21.10 1.64
CA GLU A 243 9.80 -20.36 1.15
C GLU A 243 9.26 -20.96 -0.14
N VAL A 244 10.16 -21.31 -1.08
CA VAL A 244 9.79 -21.94 -2.36
C VAL A 244 10.58 -23.24 -2.50
N PRO A 245 9.92 -24.40 -2.54
CA PRO A 245 10.61 -25.70 -2.73
C PRO A 245 11.13 -25.81 -4.18
N TYR A 246 12.32 -26.40 -4.33
CA TYR A 246 13.03 -26.52 -5.60
C TYR A 246 12.23 -27.10 -6.78
N PRO A 247 11.26 -28.02 -6.59
CA PRO A 247 10.48 -28.52 -7.74
C PRO A 247 9.61 -27.46 -8.43
N LEU A 248 9.42 -26.32 -7.79
CA LEU A 248 8.69 -25.17 -8.37
C LEU A 248 9.62 -24.15 -9.02
N VAL A 249 10.94 -24.31 -8.93
CA VAL A 249 11.96 -23.37 -9.45
C VAL A 249 12.62 -23.96 -10.69
N ASP A 250 12.71 -23.17 -11.76
CA ASP A 250 13.41 -23.59 -12.97
C ASP A 250 14.82 -23.01 -13.04
N ILE A 251 14.95 -21.72 -12.71
CA ILE A 251 16.19 -20.98 -12.85
C ILE A 251 16.46 -20.16 -11.60
N VAL A 252 17.69 -20.25 -11.09
CA VAL A 252 18.22 -19.40 -10.01
C VAL A 252 19.36 -18.56 -10.57
N VAL A 253 19.31 -17.25 -10.36
CA VAL A 253 20.36 -16.30 -10.77
C VAL A 253 20.93 -15.64 -9.53
N ARG A 254 22.20 -15.90 -9.22
CA ARG A 254 22.93 -15.11 -8.23
C ARG A 254 23.27 -13.76 -8.83
N SER A 255 22.78 -12.69 -8.22
CA SER A 255 23.04 -11.31 -8.65
C SER A 255 23.99 -10.58 -7.69
N PRO A 256 24.65 -9.49 -8.12
CA PRO A 256 25.41 -8.62 -7.25
C PRO A 256 24.57 -8.07 -6.09
N ARG A 257 25.23 -7.81 -4.94
CA ARG A 257 24.56 -7.36 -3.70
C ARG A 257 23.84 -6.03 -3.84
N GLU A 258 24.33 -5.13 -4.67
CA GLU A 258 23.72 -3.82 -4.96
C GLU A 258 22.31 -3.90 -5.55
N TYR A 259 21.86 -5.08 -6.00
CA TYR A 259 20.49 -5.35 -6.46
C TYR A 259 19.64 -6.07 -5.41
N HIS A 260 20.06 -6.05 -4.12
CA HIS A 260 19.36 -6.68 -3.00
C HIS A 260 19.03 -5.70 -1.87
N TRP A 261 18.66 -4.48 -2.21
CA TRP A 261 18.26 -3.49 -1.21
C TRP A 261 16.95 -3.90 -0.53
N GLN A 262 16.91 -3.76 0.79
CA GLN A 262 15.71 -4.01 1.59
C GLN A 262 14.71 -2.85 1.49
N ALA A 263 15.20 -1.63 1.31
CA ALA A 263 14.41 -0.41 1.15
C ALA A 263 15.18 0.64 0.34
N PRO A 264 14.54 1.66 -0.24
CA PRO A 264 15.21 2.71 -1.01
C PRO A 264 16.31 3.47 -0.26
N SER A 265 16.24 3.61 1.06
CA SER A 265 17.23 4.35 1.85
C SER A 265 18.38 3.49 2.39
N PHE A 266 18.28 2.16 2.36
CA PHE A 266 19.33 1.25 2.87
C PHE A 266 19.36 -0.10 2.15
N GLU A 267 20.57 -0.61 1.95
CA GLU A 267 20.79 -1.93 1.35
C GLU A 267 20.37 -3.04 2.32
N TYR A 268 20.86 -2.99 3.55
CA TYR A 268 20.63 -4.03 4.55
C TYR A 268 20.62 -3.46 5.97
N ASP A 269 19.59 -3.79 6.72
CA ASP A 269 19.49 -3.57 8.16
C ASP A 269 18.94 -4.85 8.83
N PRO A 270 19.68 -5.48 9.76
CA PRO A 270 19.23 -6.70 10.43
C PRO A 270 17.97 -6.48 11.29
N ARG A 271 17.62 -5.24 11.63
CA ARG A 271 16.38 -4.89 12.33
C ARG A 271 15.16 -5.06 11.44
N ALA A 272 15.32 -4.89 10.12
CA ALA A 272 14.24 -5.05 9.15
C ALA A 272 13.91 -6.51 8.83
N CYS A 273 14.87 -7.44 8.99
CA CYS A 273 14.70 -8.88 8.75
C CYS A 273 14.76 -9.73 10.03
N PHE A 274 14.59 -9.11 11.20
CA PHE A 274 14.34 -9.75 12.50
C PHE A 274 15.48 -10.62 13.05
N LYS A 275 16.70 -10.36 12.63
CA LYS A 275 17.90 -11.03 13.17
C LYS A 275 18.39 -10.47 14.51
N ILE A 276 17.73 -9.44 15.03
CA ILE A 276 18.03 -8.81 16.32
C ILE A 276 16.80 -8.92 17.22
N ASN A 277 17.03 -9.13 18.53
CA ASN A 277 15.95 -9.23 19.51
C ASN A 277 15.11 -7.94 19.55
N PRO A 278 13.79 -8.01 19.34
CA PRO A 278 12.91 -6.85 19.28
C PRO A 278 12.91 -5.99 20.55
N SER A 279 13.18 -6.55 21.72
CA SER A 279 13.18 -5.79 22.99
C SER A 279 14.22 -4.68 23.08
N ASN A 280 15.29 -4.73 22.26
CA ASN A 280 16.37 -3.75 22.26
C ASN A 280 16.28 -2.72 21.11
N ILE A 281 15.26 -2.86 20.26
CA ILE A 281 15.19 -2.12 18.99
C ILE A 281 14.43 -0.80 19.16
N THR A 282 13.40 -0.76 20.01
CA THR A 282 12.45 0.36 20.10
C THR A 282 13.18 1.69 20.40
N ASP A 283 14.08 1.71 21.36
CA ASP A 283 14.77 2.95 21.74
C ASP A 283 15.72 3.45 20.65
N SER A 284 16.44 2.55 19.97
CA SER A 284 17.34 2.93 18.87
C SER A 284 16.58 3.49 17.66
N ILE A 285 15.44 2.89 17.32
CA ILE A 285 14.60 3.35 16.19
C ILE A 285 13.91 4.67 16.54
N LEU A 286 13.39 4.81 17.77
CA LEU A 286 12.78 6.06 18.22
C LEU A 286 13.80 7.19 18.24
N HIS A 287 15.05 6.90 18.59
CA HIS A 287 16.15 7.88 18.52
C HIS A 287 16.43 8.31 17.07
N ASP A 288 16.48 7.36 16.12
CA ASP A 288 16.69 7.66 14.69
C ASP A 288 15.54 8.51 14.11
N LEU A 289 14.31 8.29 14.58
CA LEU A 289 13.12 9.05 14.19
C LEU A 289 12.97 10.43 14.87
N GLN A 290 13.73 10.72 15.93
CA GLN A 290 13.66 12.00 16.65
C GLN A 290 14.05 13.23 15.80
N ASN A 291 14.81 13.03 14.74
CA ASN A 291 15.30 14.09 13.86
C ASN A 291 14.34 14.43 12.69
N SER A 292 13.17 13.81 12.61
CA SER A 292 12.19 14.12 11.56
C SER A 292 11.40 15.39 11.91
N ASN A 293 11.55 16.43 11.11
CA ASN A 293 10.80 17.68 11.27
C ASN A 293 9.34 17.47 10.81
N VAL A 294 8.46 17.09 11.74
CA VAL A 294 7.04 16.85 11.46
C VAL A 294 6.30 18.19 11.31
N PRO A 295 5.62 18.47 10.19
CA PRO A 295 4.83 19.69 10.03
C PRO A 295 3.77 19.81 11.13
N TYR A 296 3.64 20.99 11.72
CA TYR A 296 2.75 21.27 12.86
C TYR A 296 1.30 20.79 12.64
N ILE A 297 0.73 21.10 11.47
CA ILE A 297 -0.65 20.68 11.12
C ILE A 297 -0.80 19.15 11.13
N GLN A 298 0.18 18.45 10.58
CA GLN A 298 0.16 16.98 10.56
C GLN A 298 0.27 16.38 11.96
N SER A 299 1.06 17.03 12.83
CA SER A 299 1.18 16.66 14.24
C SER A 299 -0.16 16.77 14.98
N ILE A 300 -0.93 17.85 14.77
CA ILE A 300 -2.27 18.03 15.36
C ILE A 300 -3.18 16.84 15.00
N ILE A 301 -3.28 16.53 13.72
CA ILE A 301 -4.16 15.46 13.21
C ILE A 301 -3.73 14.10 13.77
N ALA A 302 -2.43 13.79 13.73
CA ALA A 302 -1.89 12.54 14.23
C ALA A 302 -2.12 12.37 15.74
N LYS A 303 -1.91 13.43 16.54
CA LYS A 303 -2.20 13.45 17.98
C LYS A 303 -3.69 13.20 18.25
N ARG A 304 -4.58 13.85 17.49
CA ARG A 304 -6.02 13.65 17.67
C ARG A 304 -6.44 12.20 17.38
N ILE A 305 -5.87 11.59 16.32
CA ILE A 305 -6.11 10.18 16.00
C ILE A 305 -5.57 9.26 17.10
N ALA A 306 -4.40 9.55 17.66
CA ALA A 306 -3.84 8.78 18.78
C ALA A 306 -4.79 8.77 20.00
N LEU A 307 -5.40 9.91 20.35
CA LEU A 307 -6.43 9.97 21.39
C LEU A 307 -7.65 9.11 21.05
N GLU A 308 -8.15 9.15 19.80
CA GLU A 308 -9.26 8.31 19.35
C GLU A 308 -8.96 6.83 19.52
N LEU A 309 -7.78 6.38 19.12
CA LEU A 309 -7.36 4.98 19.20
C LEU A 309 -7.27 4.50 20.67
N VAL A 310 -6.74 5.33 21.55
CA VAL A 310 -6.68 4.99 22.98
C VAL A 310 -8.08 4.96 23.61
N SER A 311 -8.99 5.87 23.22
CA SER A 311 -10.40 5.81 23.61
C SER A 311 -11.07 4.53 23.14
N MET A 312 -10.86 4.14 21.86
CA MET A 312 -11.38 2.88 21.30
C MET A 312 -10.83 1.66 22.05
N ARG A 313 -9.52 1.66 22.36
CA ARG A 313 -8.88 0.57 23.13
C ARG A 313 -9.51 0.44 24.52
N LYS A 314 -9.78 1.56 25.21
CA LYS A 314 -10.45 1.56 26.52
C LYS A 314 -11.87 0.97 26.42
N LYS A 315 -12.63 1.38 25.41
CA LYS A 315 -14.01 0.89 25.17
C LYS A 315 -14.03 -0.61 24.80
N LYS A 316 -13.08 -1.05 23.98
CA LYS A 316 -12.96 -2.47 23.59
C LYS A 316 -12.47 -3.36 24.74
N GLY A 317 -11.67 -2.83 25.67
CA GLY A 317 -11.07 -3.57 26.78
C GLY A 317 -9.97 -4.55 26.39
N ASN A 318 -9.51 -4.53 25.13
CA ASN A 318 -8.50 -5.44 24.58
C ASN A 318 -7.61 -4.71 23.56
N THR A 319 -6.57 -5.38 23.07
CA THR A 319 -5.67 -4.86 22.03
C THR A 319 -6.43 -4.41 20.79
N ILE A 320 -6.01 -3.28 20.23
CA ILE A 320 -6.44 -2.76 18.92
C ILE A 320 -5.42 -3.17 17.86
N LEU A 321 -5.89 -3.74 16.76
CA LEU A 321 -5.10 -3.96 15.56
C LEU A 321 -5.31 -2.78 14.60
N LEU A 322 -4.22 -2.11 14.24
CA LEU A 322 -4.22 -0.83 13.53
C LEU A 322 -3.40 -0.91 12.25
N ASN A 323 -4.00 -0.61 11.10
CA ASN A 323 -3.26 -0.27 9.90
C ASN A 323 -3.04 1.23 9.78
N LEU A 324 -1.85 1.62 9.36
CA LEU A 324 -1.47 3.02 9.11
C LEU A 324 -1.02 3.19 7.66
N GLY A 325 -1.71 4.06 6.93
CA GLY A 325 -1.31 4.49 5.59
C GLY A 325 -0.14 5.47 5.61
N VAL A 326 0.41 5.75 4.44
CA VAL A 326 1.51 6.71 4.23
C VAL A 326 1.08 8.13 4.62
N GLY A 327 2.02 8.93 5.13
CA GLY A 327 1.81 10.34 5.46
C GLY A 327 1.37 10.57 6.91
N ILE A 328 0.31 11.36 7.12
CA ILE A 328 -0.17 11.72 8.48
C ILE A 328 -0.48 10.47 9.33
N PRO A 329 -1.17 9.44 8.82
CA PRO A 329 -1.43 8.23 9.61
C PRO A 329 -0.16 7.56 10.16
N ALA A 330 0.91 7.52 9.40
CA ALA A 330 2.17 6.89 9.83
C ALA A 330 2.80 7.55 11.09
N LEU A 331 2.56 8.86 11.30
CA LEU A 331 3.03 9.58 12.48
C LEU A 331 2.38 9.08 13.79
N VAL A 332 1.19 8.49 13.71
CA VAL A 332 0.46 7.96 14.86
C VAL A 332 1.25 6.84 15.55
N SER A 333 1.94 6.00 14.78
CA SER A 333 2.76 4.90 15.32
C SER A 333 3.85 5.39 16.27
N SER A 334 4.60 6.44 15.89
CA SER A 334 5.65 6.99 16.72
C SER A 334 5.10 7.63 18.00
N ILE A 335 3.96 8.35 17.92
CA ILE A 335 3.29 8.96 19.09
C ILE A 335 2.89 7.86 20.08
N LEU A 336 2.21 6.82 19.62
CA LEU A 336 1.76 5.71 20.46
C LEU A 336 2.93 4.91 21.06
N SER A 337 3.99 4.68 20.28
CA SER A 337 5.17 3.94 20.74
C SER A 337 5.92 4.71 21.84
N ARG A 338 6.13 6.02 21.68
CA ARG A 338 6.75 6.88 22.69
C ARG A 338 5.94 6.94 23.99
N ALA A 339 4.62 6.95 23.87
CA ALA A 339 3.71 6.91 25.01
C ALA A 339 3.54 5.51 25.62
N GLY A 340 4.25 4.47 25.12
CA GLY A 340 4.26 3.12 25.66
C GLY A 340 3.02 2.28 25.32
N TYR A 341 2.32 2.58 24.20
CA TYR A 341 1.11 1.84 23.78
C TYR A 341 1.38 0.71 22.77
N SER A 342 2.63 0.40 22.41
CA SER A 342 2.96 -0.59 21.37
C SER A 342 2.40 -2.00 21.59
N ARG A 343 2.07 -2.37 22.84
CA ARG A 343 1.40 -3.64 23.19
C ARG A 343 -0.11 -3.55 23.24
N ASP A 344 -0.64 -2.36 23.50
CA ASP A 344 -2.07 -2.08 23.57
C ASP A 344 -2.68 -1.81 22.19
N ILE A 345 -1.90 -1.19 21.30
CA ILE A 345 -2.27 -0.85 19.93
C ILE A 345 -1.16 -1.36 19.02
N VAL A 346 -1.42 -2.51 18.40
CA VAL A 346 -0.46 -3.20 17.53
C VAL A 346 -0.64 -2.71 16.11
N THR A 347 0.40 -2.09 15.57
CA THR A 347 0.43 -1.68 14.16
C THR A 347 0.69 -2.88 13.26
N VAL A 348 0.02 -2.91 12.12
CA VAL A 348 0.27 -3.87 11.04
C VAL A 348 0.51 -3.12 9.75
N VAL A 349 1.38 -3.66 8.89
CA VAL A 349 1.69 -3.08 7.58
C VAL A 349 1.19 -4.00 6.48
N GLU A 350 0.58 -3.44 5.46
CA GLU A 350 -0.06 -4.21 4.36
C GLU A 350 0.89 -5.18 3.63
N SER A 351 2.18 -4.91 3.66
CA SER A 351 3.23 -5.78 3.09
C SER A 351 3.51 -7.04 3.92
N GLY A 352 2.93 -7.18 5.13
CA GLY A 352 3.01 -8.38 5.96
C GLY A 352 3.52 -8.24 7.40
N PRO A 353 4.25 -7.20 7.81
CA PRO A 353 4.77 -7.04 9.18
C PRO A 353 3.67 -6.80 10.23
N TRP A 354 3.87 -7.42 11.41
CA TRP A 354 3.07 -7.24 12.63
C TRP A 354 3.91 -6.58 13.71
N GLY A 355 3.47 -5.44 14.20
CA GLY A 355 4.19 -4.66 15.21
C GLY A 355 5.45 -3.99 14.68
N GLY A 356 6.34 -3.62 15.60
CA GLY A 356 7.50 -2.82 15.29
C GLY A 356 7.13 -1.35 14.96
N ILE A 357 8.04 -0.67 14.29
CA ILE A 357 7.85 0.71 13.84
C ILE A 357 7.86 0.73 12.32
N ALA A 358 6.71 0.99 11.72
CA ALA A 358 6.57 1.10 10.27
C ALA A 358 7.36 2.30 9.73
N LEU A 359 8.15 2.08 8.68
CA LEU A 359 8.89 3.13 8.01
C LEU A 359 7.97 3.97 7.12
N THR A 360 8.40 5.18 6.80
CA THR A 360 7.61 6.16 6.06
C THR A 360 8.30 6.55 4.74
N GLY A 361 7.60 7.34 3.91
CA GLY A 361 8.16 7.81 2.63
C GLY A 361 8.45 6.65 1.68
N GLY A 362 9.62 6.66 1.03
CA GLY A 362 10.04 5.63 0.07
C GLY A 362 10.24 4.25 0.69
N ASP A 363 10.53 4.17 2.00
CA ASP A 363 10.75 2.92 2.72
C ASP A 363 9.46 2.29 3.25
N PHE A 364 8.31 2.88 2.94
CA PHE A 364 7.01 2.33 3.33
C PHE A 364 6.85 0.88 2.85
N GLY A 365 6.32 0.05 3.72
CA GLY A 365 6.21 -1.41 3.53
C GLY A 365 7.16 -2.20 4.43
N VAL A 366 8.23 -1.57 4.92
CA VAL A 366 9.16 -2.17 5.89
C VAL A 366 8.78 -1.73 7.31
N SER A 367 8.92 -2.64 8.28
CA SER A 367 8.76 -2.35 9.71
C SER A 367 9.99 -2.81 10.46
N MET A 368 10.61 -1.91 11.23
CA MET A 368 11.74 -2.24 12.09
C MET A 368 11.25 -2.92 13.36
N GLY A 369 11.79 -4.10 13.67
CA GLY A 369 11.49 -4.82 14.90
C GLY A 369 10.08 -5.41 14.98
N ALA A 370 9.44 -5.72 13.86
CA ALA A 370 8.19 -6.49 13.87
C ALA A 370 8.39 -7.85 14.56
N PHE A 371 7.35 -8.41 15.16
CA PHE A 371 7.42 -9.69 15.87
C PHE A 371 6.89 -10.87 15.03
N ALA A 372 6.23 -10.60 13.89
CA ALA A 372 5.78 -11.61 12.94
C ALA A 372 5.72 -11.06 11.53
N LEU A 373 5.81 -11.95 10.53
CA LEU A 373 5.64 -11.65 9.11
C LEU A 373 4.59 -12.57 8.50
N SER A 374 3.54 -11.99 7.94
CA SER A 374 2.62 -12.66 7.03
C SER A 374 3.06 -12.48 5.58
N THR A 375 2.56 -13.32 4.67
CA THR A 375 2.55 -12.99 3.25
C THR A 375 1.58 -11.84 2.98
N ILE A 376 1.70 -11.14 1.85
CA ILE A 376 0.74 -10.08 1.48
C ILE A 376 -0.70 -10.64 1.41
N PRO A 377 -0.99 -11.77 0.72
CA PRO A 377 -2.34 -12.31 0.72
C PRO A 377 -2.89 -12.65 2.10
N ASP A 378 -2.07 -13.21 3.01
CA ASP A 378 -2.52 -13.53 4.36
C ASP A 378 -2.80 -12.26 5.19
N MET A 379 -1.98 -11.21 5.02
CA MET A 379 -2.24 -9.92 5.65
C MET A 379 -3.56 -9.31 5.14
N PHE A 380 -3.81 -9.34 3.84
CA PHE A 380 -5.04 -8.82 3.27
C PHE A 380 -6.28 -9.64 3.66
N SER A 381 -6.14 -10.95 3.94
CA SER A 381 -7.22 -11.76 4.55
C SER A 381 -7.66 -11.19 5.90
N ASN A 382 -6.72 -10.67 6.70
CA ASN A 382 -7.05 -10.04 7.97
C ASN A 382 -7.81 -8.71 7.79
N TYR A 383 -7.52 -7.93 6.73
CA TYR A 383 -8.28 -6.73 6.41
C TYR A 383 -9.69 -7.08 5.91
N GLU A 384 -9.80 -7.88 4.87
CA GLU A 384 -11.09 -8.21 4.25
C GLU A 384 -12.02 -8.95 5.21
N GLY A 385 -11.46 -9.80 6.07
CA GLY A 385 -12.18 -10.51 7.13
C GLY A 385 -12.56 -9.65 8.34
N GLY A 386 -12.13 -8.37 8.40
CA GLY A 386 -12.43 -7.45 9.50
C GLY A 386 -11.68 -7.75 10.80
N ILE A 387 -10.58 -8.50 10.72
CA ILE A 387 -9.74 -8.83 11.90
C ILE A 387 -8.94 -7.60 12.34
N ILE A 388 -8.51 -6.76 11.39
CA ILE A 388 -7.84 -5.50 11.69
C ILE A 388 -8.90 -4.47 12.05
N ASP A 389 -8.94 -4.07 13.33
CA ASP A 389 -9.98 -3.23 13.91
C ASP A 389 -10.12 -1.86 13.24
N VAL A 390 -8.97 -1.23 12.94
CA VAL A 390 -8.92 0.15 12.49
C VAL A 390 -7.97 0.32 11.31
N ALA A 391 -8.46 0.99 10.28
CA ALA A 391 -7.66 1.53 9.20
C ALA A 391 -7.55 3.05 9.35
N SER A 392 -6.34 3.60 9.50
CA SER A 392 -6.10 5.04 9.44
C SER A 392 -5.37 5.38 8.13
N LEU A 393 -6.04 6.15 7.25
CA LEU A 393 -5.63 6.34 5.86
C LEU A 393 -5.68 7.81 5.46
N GLY A 394 -4.83 8.22 4.51
CA GLY A 394 -4.83 9.57 3.97
C GLY A 394 -5.94 9.82 2.94
N PHE A 395 -6.24 11.11 2.65
CA PHE A 395 -7.15 11.50 1.57
C PHE A 395 -6.67 12.75 0.81
N LEU A 396 -6.99 12.79 -0.48
CA LEU A 396 -6.89 13.98 -1.31
C LEU A 396 -8.23 14.72 -1.42
N GLN A 397 -9.34 13.97 -1.59
CA GLN A 397 -10.68 14.52 -1.72
C GLN A 397 -11.69 13.67 -0.95
N ILE A 398 -12.73 14.34 -0.43
CA ILE A 398 -13.91 13.72 0.19
C ILE A 398 -15.15 14.44 -0.37
N ASP A 399 -16.22 13.69 -0.68
CA ASP A 399 -17.48 14.28 -1.12
C ASP A 399 -18.60 14.19 -0.07
N SER A 400 -19.75 14.75 -0.41
CA SER A 400 -20.91 14.83 0.48
C SER A 400 -21.46 13.48 0.94
N SER A 401 -21.25 12.42 0.16
CA SER A 401 -21.62 11.04 0.47
C SER A 401 -20.56 10.31 1.31
N GLY A 402 -19.48 10.98 1.68
CA GLY A 402 -18.35 10.39 2.39
C GLY A 402 -17.47 9.50 1.53
N ASN A 403 -17.58 9.57 0.21
CA ASN A 403 -16.64 8.89 -0.67
C ASN A 403 -15.25 9.52 -0.54
N VAL A 404 -14.21 8.69 -0.64
CA VAL A 404 -12.82 9.13 -0.52
C VAL A 404 -12.02 8.82 -1.78
N ASN A 405 -11.24 9.80 -2.19
CA ASN A 405 -10.21 9.71 -3.21
C ASN A 405 -8.84 10.02 -2.59
N PRO A 406 -7.94 9.03 -2.42
CA PRO A 406 -6.62 9.25 -1.84
C PRO A 406 -5.53 9.53 -2.88
N SER A 407 -5.75 9.25 -4.17
CA SER A 407 -4.62 9.02 -5.07
C SER A 407 -4.75 9.54 -6.50
N TYR A 408 -5.93 9.92 -6.97
CA TYR A 408 -6.11 10.29 -8.37
C TYR A 408 -6.81 11.64 -8.53
N ILE A 409 -6.07 12.63 -8.98
CA ILE A 409 -6.57 13.94 -9.44
C ILE A 409 -5.92 14.26 -10.80
N PRO A 410 -6.46 15.21 -11.59
CA PRO A 410 -5.80 15.63 -12.82
C PRO A 410 -4.30 15.91 -12.60
N ASN A 411 -3.45 15.35 -13.44
CA ASN A 411 -1.99 15.44 -13.39
C ASN A 411 -1.28 14.78 -12.21
N LYS A 412 -2.00 13.99 -11.39
CA LYS A 412 -1.38 13.21 -10.30
C LYS A 412 -2.10 11.87 -10.11
N LEU A 413 -1.36 10.78 -10.23
CA LEU A 413 -1.88 9.44 -10.07
C LEU A 413 -0.86 8.58 -9.31
N THR A 414 -1.26 8.02 -8.17
CA THR A 414 -0.39 7.10 -7.40
C THR A 414 -0.89 5.66 -7.38
N GLY A 415 -2.04 5.39 -8.01
CA GLY A 415 -2.67 4.06 -8.00
C GLY A 415 -3.41 3.76 -6.70
N PRO A 416 -4.12 2.62 -6.64
CA PRO A 416 -4.93 2.23 -5.48
C PRO A 416 -4.11 1.81 -4.25
N GLY A 417 -2.90 1.26 -4.41
CA GLY A 417 -2.18 0.67 -3.28
C GLY A 417 -3.01 -0.40 -2.56
N GLY A 418 -2.90 -0.46 -1.25
CA GLY A 418 -3.77 -1.30 -0.40
C GLY A 418 -5.11 -0.64 -0.04
N PHE A 419 -5.28 0.64 -0.34
CA PHE A 419 -6.32 1.52 0.21
C PHE A 419 -7.74 0.94 0.16
N SER A 420 -8.20 0.50 -1.02
CA SER A 420 -9.60 0.07 -1.17
C SER A 420 -9.93 -1.18 -0.35
N VAL A 421 -9.02 -2.17 -0.30
CA VAL A 421 -9.22 -3.39 0.50
C VAL A 421 -9.17 -3.07 1.99
N ILE A 422 -8.18 -2.30 2.42
CA ILE A 422 -7.98 -1.94 3.83
C ILE A 422 -9.16 -1.11 4.32
N ALA A 423 -9.56 -0.06 3.59
CA ALA A 423 -10.66 0.80 3.97
C ALA A 423 -12.02 0.08 3.95
N GLN A 424 -12.28 -0.76 2.95
CA GLN A 424 -13.53 -1.52 2.86
C GLN A 424 -13.58 -2.74 3.79
N GLY A 425 -12.43 -3.33 4.15
CA GLY A 425 -12.36 -4.51 5.01
C GLY A 425 -12.46 -4.18 6.50
N SER A 426 -11.65 -3.24 7.00
CA SER A 426 -11.58 -2.92 8.45
C SER A 426 -12.91 -2.38 8.99
N PRO A 427 -13.37 -2.79 10.18
CA PRO A 427 -14.62 -2.32 10.79
C PRO A 427 -14.68 -0.81 11.01
N THR A 428 -13.54 -0.18 11.30
CA THR A 428 -13.44 1.27 11.50
C THR A 428 -12.44 1.87 10.52
N SER A 429 -12.83 2.97 9.84
CA SER A 429 -11.97 3.73 8.94
C SER A 429 -11.82 5.16 9.45
N LEU A 430 -10.58 5.59 9.71
CA LEU A 430 -10.20 6.93 10.15
C LEU A 430 -9.42 7.62 9.04
N PHE A 431 -10.04 8.55 8.33
CA PHE A 431 -9.38 9.29 7.26
C PHE A 431 -8.72 10.54 7.80
N ALA A 432 -7.46 10.78 7.42
CA ALA A 432 -6.60 11.86 7.93
C ALA A 432 -6.09 12.76 6.81
N GLY A 433 -6.23 14.06 6.95
CA GLY A 433 -5.71 15.01 5.98
C GLY A 433 -5.93 16.45 6.38
N ASN A 434 -5.09 17.36 5.87
CA ASN A 434 -5.33 18.78 6.02
C ASN A 434 -6.68 19.15 5.39
N PHE A 435 -7.36 20.15 5.94
CA PHE A 435 -8.69 20.55 5.49
C PHE A 435 -8.69 21.11 4.06
N THR A 436 -7.70 21.93 3.72
CA THR A 436 -7.44 22.41 2.36
C THR A 436 -6.07 21.95 1.87
N ALA A 437 -5.79 22.02 0.57
CA ALA A 437 -4.52 21.60 0.00
C ALA A 437 -3.67 22.80 -0.39
N GLY A 438 -2.46 22.91 0.18
CA GLY A 438 -1.50 23.98 -0.03
C GLY A 438 -0.91 24.51 1.28
N LYS A 439 -0.44 25.75 1.27
CA LYS A 439 0.16 26.37 2.44
C LYS A 439 -0.93 26.92 3.38
N ILE A 440 -1.05 26.32 4.56
CA ILE A 440 -1.94 26.71 5.65
C ILE A 440 -1.08 27.25 6.79
N GLU A 441 -1.49 28.36 7.40
CA GLU A 441 -0.84 28.92 8.59
C GLU A 441 -1.85 29.00 9.73
N LEU A 442 -1.52 28.34 10.84
CA LEU A 442 -2.34 28.26 12.04
C LEU A 442 -1.63 28.92 13.21
N GLN A 443 -2.40 29.50 14.12
CA GLN A 443 -1.94 29.99 15.41
C GLN A 443 -2.81 29.42 16.52
N PHE A 444 -2.21 28.76 17.49
CA PHE A 444 -2.87 28.37 18.73
C PHE A 444 -2.35 29.25 19.86
N LYS A 445 -3.25 30.03 20.47
CA LYS A 445 -2.93 30.96 21.56
C LYS A 445 -4.14 31.11 22.49
N ASP A 446 -3.88 31.16 23.79
CA ASP A 446 -4.90 31.33 24.85
C ASP A 446 -6.08 30.35 24.72
N GLY A 447 -5.77 29.06 24.43
CA GLY A 447 -6.74 27.99 24.27
C GLY A 447 -7.56 28.04 22.97
N LYS A 448 -7.24 28.95 22.04
CA LYS A 448 -7.98 29.18 20.78
C LYS A 448 -7.13 28.93 19.55
N LEU A 449 -7.69 28.19 18.59
CA LEU A 449 -7.08 28.01 17.27
C LEU A 449 -7.59 29.11 16.33
N LYS A 450 -6.70 29.69 15.55
CA LYS A 450 -7.03 30.65 14.46
C LYS A 450 -6.36 30.21 13.17
N VAL A 451 -7.11 30.28 12.07
CA VAL A 451 -6.58 30.13 10.71
C VAL A 451 -6.09 31.52 10.26
N LEU A 452 -4.76 31.71 10.22
CA LEU A 452 -4.15 32.96 9.78
C LEU A 452 -4.11 33.07 8.25
N LYS A 453 -3.85 31.92 7.59
CA LYS A 453 -3.82 31.81 6.14
C LYS A 453 -4.37 30.46 5.73
N ASP A 454 -5.27 30.44 4.78
CA ASP A 454 -5.82 29.21 4.21
C ASP A 454 -5.29 28.97 2.79
N ALA A 455 -5.29 27.70 2.38
CA ALA A 455 -4.97 27.34 1.02
C ALA A 455 -6.22 27.44 0.13
N SER A 456 -6.01 27.66 -1.16
CA SER A 456 -7.10 27.87 -2.13
C SER A 456 -7.74 26.59 -2.65
N THR A 457 -7.04 25.46 -2.58
CA THR A 457 -7.54 24.19 -3.15
C THR A 457 -8.40 23.46 -2.13
N LEU A 458 -9.68 23.31 -2.47
CA LEU A 458 -10.65 22.59 -1.64
C LEU A 458 -10.45 21.08 -1.75
N LYS A 459 -10.59 20.38 -0.63
CA LYS A 459 -10.55 18.91 -0.55
C LYS A 459 -11.90 18.29 -0.27
N PHE A 460 -12.82 19.06 0.31
CA PHE A 460 -14.21 18.69 0.52
C PHE A 460 -15.02 19.19 -0.67
N VAL A 461 -15.21 18.30 -1.65
CA VAL A 461 -15.73 18.61 -2.99
C VAL A 461 -17.13 18.03 -3.18
N LYS A 462 -17.90 18.59 -4.12
CA LYS A 462 -19.25 18.11 -4.42
C LYS A 462 -19.28 16.66 -4.87
N LYS A 463 -18.25 16.24 -5.65
CA LYS A 463 -18.02 14.85 -6.09
C LYS A 463 -16.53 14.64 -6.23
N VAL A 464 -16.02 13.56 -5.63
CA VAL A 464 -14.61 13.18 -5.79
C VAL A 464 -14.28 12.82 -7.23
N TYR A 465 -13.07 13.10 -7.66
CA TYR A 465 -12.64 12.83 -9.04
C TYR A 465 -12.74 11.33 -9.38
N LYS A 466 -12.35 10.45 -8.44
CA LYS A 466 -12.48 9.00 -8.56
C LYS A 466 -12.74 8.39 -7.18
N ILE A 467 -13.68 7.43 -7.10
CA ILE A 467 -14.07 6.82 -5.82
C ILE A 467 -13.17 5.61 -5.53
N PHE A 468 -12.38 5.68 -4.46
CA PHE A 468 -11.59 4.56 -3.95
C PHE A 468 -12.21 3.90 -2.71
N PHE A 469 -13.01 4.65 -1.98
CA PHE A 469 -13.83 4.18 -0.87
C PHE A 469 -15.23 4.76 -1.02
N SER A 470 -16.24 3.89 -0.94
CA SER A 470 -17.64 4.29 -1.02
C SER A 470 -18.24 4.45 0.38
N GLY A 471 -18.67 5.68 0.71
CA GLY A 471 -19.35 5.96 1.97
C GLY A 471 -20.66 5.20 2.09
N ASN A 472 -21.43 5.10 1.00
CA ASN A 472 -22.70 4.37 0.98
C ASN A 472 -22.52 2.88 1.26
N GLU A 473 -21.51 2.24 0.66
CA GLU A 473 -21.22 0.82 0.95
C GLU A 473 -20.73 0.64 2.39
N ALA A 474 -19.94 1.58 2.92
CA ALA A 474 -19.50 1.53 4.31
C ALA A 474 -20.70 1.56 5.29
N LEU A 475 -21.66 2.44 5.07
CA LEU A 475 -22.89 2.53 5.89
C LEU A 475 -23.74 1.26 5.77
N LYS A 476 -23.89 0.71 4.57
CA LYS A 476 -24.61 -0.53 4.32
C LYS A 476 -24.04 -1.72 5.10
N TYR A 477 -22.71 -1.76 5.28
CA TYR A 477 -22.03 -2.78 6.07
C TYR A 477 -21.83 -2.39 7.55
N GLY A 478 -22.47 -1.32 8.04
CA GLY A 478 -22.45 -0.91 9.45
C GLY A 478 -21.08 -0.44 9.94
N LYS A 479 -20.23 0.08 9.06
CA LYS A 479 -18.89 0.53 9.42
C LYS A 479 -18.91 1.87 10.15
N THR A 480 -17.95 2.05 11.06
CA THR A 480 -17.66 3.35 11.66
C THR A 480 -16.68 4.10 10.79
N VAL A 481 -17.02 5.31 10.36
CA VAL A 481 -16.16 6.14 9.51
C VAL A 481 -16.05 7.55 10.10
N LYS A 482 -14.80 8.02 10.29
CA LYS A 482 -14.50 9.38 10.74
C LYS A 482 -13.45 10.03 9.86
N TYR A 483 -13.52 11.37 9.75
CA TYR A 483 -12.60 12.17 8.97
C TYR A 483 -11.96 13.23 9.86
N PHE A 484 -10.63 13.19 9.97
CA PHE A 484 -9.84 14.02 10.87
C PHE A 484 -9.08 15.09 10.10
N THR A 485 -9.28 16.33 10.51
CA THR A 485 -8.53 17.48 10.01
C THR A 485 -7.98 18.30 11.19
N GLU A 486 -7.17 19.30 10.89
CA GLU A 486 -6.64 20.20 11.91
C GLU A 486 -7.68 21.13 12.53
N ARG A 487 -8.88 21.27 11.92
CA ARG A 487 -9.92 22.22 12.32
C ARG A 487 -11.28 21.61 12.65
N CYS A 488 -11.50 20.35 12.34
CA CYS A 488 -12.73 19.64 12.75
C CYS A 488 -12.59 18.13 12.55
N VAL A 489 -13.47 17.40 13.21
CA VAL A 489 -13.70 15.96 12.96
C VAL A 489 -15.13 15.78 12.45
N PHE A 490 -15.26 14.98 11.39
CA PHE A 490 -16.56 14.53 10.91
C PHE A 490 -16.76 13.05 11.20
N ASP A 491 -18.01 12.65 11.41
CA ASP A 491 -18.46 11.27 11.25
C ASP A 491 -19.31 11.12 9.98
N LEU A 492 -19.46 9.88 9.50
CA LEU A 492 -20.32 9.53 8.37
C LEU A 492 -21.69 9.07 8.89
N THR A 493 -22.76 9.68 8.36
CA THR A 493 -24.16 9.34 8.65
C THR A 493 -24.90 8.96 7.38
N GLN A 494 -26.15 8.50 7.51
CA GLN A 494 -27.05 8.25 6.36
C GLN A 494 -27.34 9.52 5.53
N LYS A 495 -27.09 10.70 6.08
CA LYS A 495 -27.26 12.00 5.40
C LYS A 495 -25.93 12.57 4.87
N GLY A 496 -24.82 11.84 4.98
CA GLY A 496 -23.49 12.26 4.61
C GLY A 496 -22.63 12.69 5.79
N LEU A 497 -21.71 13.62 5.59
CA LEU A 497 -20.79 14.09 6.62
C LEU A 497 -21.48 14.95 7.66
N ARG A 498 -21.15 14.71 8.94
CA ARG A 498 -21.61 15.50 10.07
C ARG A 498 -20.44 15.99 10.92
N ILE A 499 -20.34 17.29 11.15
CA ILE A 499 -19.36 17.89 12.07
C ILE A 499 -19.71 17.47 13.49
N VAL A 500 -18.76 16.85 14.19
CA VAL A 500 -18.95 16.34 15.58
C VAL A 500 -18.00 16.96 16.58
N GLU A 501 -16.89 17.56 16.10
CA GLU A 501 -15.87 18.14 16.97
C GLU A 501 -15.19 19.32 16.28
N VAL A 502 -14.94 20.39 17.03
CA VAL A 502 -14.30 21.63 16.53
C VAL A 502 -13.42 22.20 17.65
N PRO A 503 -12.22 22.73 17.37
CA PRO A 503 -11.43 23.43 18.39
C PRO A 503 -12.03 24.79 18.74
N GLU A 504 -11.79 25.25 19.95
CA GLU A 504 -12.15 26.59 20.36
C GLU A 504 -11.50 27.64 19.46
N GLY A 505 -12.25 28.64 19.02
CA GLY A 505 -11.77 29.74 18.18
C GLY A 505 -11.98 29.58 16.69
N ILE A 506 -12.40 28.39 16.22
CA ILE A 506 -12.81 28.14 14.83
C ILE A 506 -14.28 28.53 14.65
N ASP A 507 -14.56 29.34 13.63
CA ASP A 507 -15.90 29.68 13.17
C ASP A 507 -16.37 28.61 12.17
N ILE A 508 -17.46 27.88 12.53
CA ILE A 508 -17.95 26.77 11.72
C ILE A 508 -18.41 27.21 10.33
N ASP A 509 -19.07 28.35 10.21
CA ASP A 509 -19.55 28.83 8.91
C ASP A 509 -18.37 29.29 8.05
N LYS A 510 -17.51 30.16 8.58
CA LYS A 510 -16.43 30.81 7.84
C LYS A 510 -15.23 29.89 7.58
N ASP A 511 -14.77 29.15 8.64
CA ASP A 511 -13.53 28.40 8.57
C ASP A 511 -13.73 26.95 8.10
N ILE A 512 -15.00 26.46 8.08
CA ILE A 512 -15.35 25.10 7.66
C ILE A 512 -16.31 25.13 6.47
N ILE A 513 -17.58 25.56 6.64
CA ILE A 513 -18.63 25.40 5.63
C ILE A 513 -18.32 26.19 4.35
N GLU A 514 -17.86 27.43 4.43
CA GLU A 514 -17.46 28.24 3.27
C GLU A 514 -16.21 27.68 2.52
N LYS A 515 -15.49 26.74 3.14
CA LYS A 515 -14.32 26.06 2.56
C LYS A 515 -14.65 24.64 2.07
N MET A 516 -15.94 24.35 1.85
CA MET A 516 -16.45 23.10 1.30
C MET A 516 -17.36 23.40 0.11
N GLU A 517 -17.41 22.52 -0.88
CA GLU A 517 -18.36 22.63 -2.01
C GLU A 517 -19.76 22.11 -1.67
N PHE A 518 -19.98 21.64 -0.45
CA PHE A 518 -21.28 21.18 0.06
C PHE A 518 -21.43 21.53 1.53
N LYS A 519 -22.67 21.56 2.01
CA LYS A 519 -22.97 21.83 3.42
C LYS A 519 -23.11 20.50 4.21
N PRO A 520 -22.25 20.23 5.19
CA PRO A 520 -22.37 19.06 6.06
C PRO A 520 -23.49 19.26 7.08
N GLU A 521 -23.94 18.17 7.72
CA GLU A 521 -24.71 18.31 8.97
C GLU A 521 -23.81 18.86 10.07
N VAL A 522 -24.40 19.60 10.99
CA VAL A 522 -23.74 20.07 12.21
C VAL A 522 -24.39 19.38 13.40
N SER A 523 -23.60 18.69 14.21
CA SER A 523 -24.13 18.00 15.41
C SER A 523 -24.77 19.01 16.38
N ARG A 524 -25.84 18.61 17.06
CA ARG A 524 -26.42 19.40 18.14
C ARG A 524 -25.50 19.48 19.35
N ASP A 525 -24.72 18.41 19.58
CA ASP A 525 -23.74 18.29 20.66
C ASP A 525 -22.32 18.25 20.08
N ILE A 526 -21.83 19.43 19.64
CA ILE A 526 -20.48 19.56 19.13
C ILE A 526 -19.50 19.47 20.29
N LYS A 527 -18.55 18.54 20.20
CA LYS A 527 -17.46 18.43 21.17
C LYS A 527 -16.36 19.45 20.90
N LYS A 528 -15.70 19.90 21.96
CA LYS A 528 -14.48 20.70 21.84
C LYS A 528 -13.30 19.78 21.57
N MET A 529 -12.50 20.08 20.53
CA MET A 529 -11.27 19.33 20.26
C MET A 529 -10.27 19.50 21.41
N PRO A 530 -9.67 18.41 21.94
CA PRO A 530 -8.74 18.47 23.06
C PRO A 530 -7.56 19.44 22.84
N GLU A 531 -7.31 20.35 23.76
CA GLU A 531 -6.28 21.38 23.62
C GLU A 531 -4.87 20.80 23.49
N ILE A 532 -4.60 19.64 24.11
CA ILE A 532 -3.31 18.99 24.11
C ILE A 532 -2.80 18.67 22.68
N VAL A 533 -3.70 18.48 21.71
CA VAL A 533 -3.28 18.18 20.31
C VAL A 533 -2.57 19.36 19.65
N PHE A 534 -2.83 20.59 20.10
CA PHE A 534 -2.22 21.82 19.58
C PHE A 534 -0.87 22.16 20.22
N GLY A 535 -0.50 21.49 21.32
CA GLY A 535 0.81 21.65 21.95
C GLY A 535 1.95 21.16 21.05
N THR A 536 3.12 21.81 21.16
CA THR A 536 4.34 21.40 20.44
C THR A 536 5.08 20.25 21.15
N GLN A 537 4.77 20.00 22.42
CA GLN A 537 5.38 18.93 23.20
C GLN A 537 4.86 17.55 22.82
N GLU A 538 5.64 16.52 23.09
CA GLU A 538 5.20 15.13 23.00
C GLU A 538 4.12 14.87 24.06
N MET A 539 3.17 14.00 23.71
CA MET A 539 2.11 13.58 24.64
C MET A 539 2.61 12.39 25.47
N GLU A 540 2.61 12.55 26.77
CA GLU A 540 2.89 11.45 27.70
C GLU A 540 1.68 10.52 27.85
N ARG A 541 1.92 9.29 28.30
CA ARG A 541 0.86 8.28 28.52
C ARG A 541 -0.25 8.82 29.42
N ARG A 542 0.11 9.48 30.53
CA ARG A 542 -0.85 10.05 31.48
C ARG A 542 -1.79 11.07 30.82
N ASP A 543 -1.24 11.93 29.97
CA ASP A 543 -2.01 12.97 29.29
C ASP A 543 -2.95 12.36 28.27
N ILE A 544 -2.46 11.40 27.49
CA ILE A 544 -3.30 10.66 26.52
C ILE A 544 -4.45 9.93 27.23
N GLU A 545 -4.18 9.29 28.37
CA GLU A 545 -5.21 8.58 29.13
C GLU A 545 -6.29 9.51 29.70
N MET A 546 -5.91 10.68 30.16
CA MET A 546 -6.84 11.70 30.65
C MET A 546 -7.76 12.18 29.51
N TRP A 547 -7.19 12.68 28.43
CA TRP A 547 -7.96 13.24 27.32
C TRP A 547 -8.76 12.20 26.51
N ALA A 548 -8.26 10.97 26.39
CA ALA A 548 -8.98 9.90 25.69
C ALA A 548 -10.27 9.46 26.41
N THR A 549 -10.49 9.81 27.68
CA THR A 549 -11.75 9.56 28.40
C THR A 549 -12.82 10.59 28.07
N GLU A 550 -12.46 11.76 27.57
CA GLU A 550 -13.38 12.85 27.22
C GLU A 550 -13.93 12.70 25.78
N ILE A 551 -13.32 11.84 24.97
CA ILE A 551 -13.70 11.55 23.59
C ILE A 551 -14.75 10.43 23.53
#